data_7d97b1407b2a4ab20312437e90952f0b
#
_entry.id   7d97b1407b2a4ab20312437e90952f0b
#
_cell.length_a   1.000
_cell.length_b   1.000
_cell.length_c   1.000
_cell.angle_alpha   90.00
_cell.angle_beta   90.00
_cell.angle_gamma   90.00
#
_symmetry.space_group_name_H-M   'P 1'
#
loop_
_entity.id
_entity.type
_entity.pdbx_description
1 polymer ?
#
loop_
_entity_poly.entity_id
_entity_poly.type
_entity_poly.pdbx_seq_one_letter_code
_entity_poly.pdbx_strand_id
1 'polypeptide(L)'
;MAQILLDIQQSWPEVRFTYFQSNHEGDLIDRLQEFEGDGIVLNAGGYSHTSVALRDAVEECAMPIVEVHISDIHAREPFRNTDLLTDVCAHTIIGHGTDGYKEAVEYIMSLAGC
;
A
#
# COMPACT_ATOMS: atom_id res chain seq x y z
N MET A 1 -13.89 4.29 4.66
CA MET A 1 -12.61 4.83 4.13
C MET A 1 -12.50 6.36 4.24
N ALA A 2 -13.58 7.10 4.01
CA ALA A 2 -13.51 8.56 4.06
C ALA A 2 -13.04 9.11 5.42
N GLN A 3 -13.49 8.52 6.53
CA GLN A 3 -13.08 8.95 7.87
C GLN A 3 -11.58 8.66 8.10
N ILE A 4 -11.10 7.52 7.60
CA ILE A 4 -9.69 7.14 7.74
C ILE A 4 -8.80 8.13 7.00
N LEU A 5 -9.18 8.50 5.78
CA LEU A 5 -8.44 9.48 4.98
C LEU A 5 -8.41 10.85 5.64
N LEU A 6 -9.54 11.26 6.23
CA LEU A 6 -9.63 12.52 6.95
C LEU A 6 -8.71 12.53 8.18
N ASP A 7 -8.71 11.46 8.95
CA ASP A 7 -7.86 11.33 10.13
C ASP A 7 -6.38 11.38 9.78
N ILE A 8 -5.98 10.71 8.68
CA ILE A 8 -4.61 10.73 8.20
C ILE A 8 -4.23 12.14 7.76
N GLN A 9 -5.07 12.81 6.99
CA GLN A 9 -4.79 14.18 6.54
C GLN A 9 -4.66 15.14 7.71
N GLN A 10 -5.46 14.99 8.75
CA GLN A 10 -5.38 15.81 9.96
C GLN A 10 -4.10 15.56 10.76
N SER A 11 -3.60 14.32 10.72
CA SER A 11 -2.34 13.97 11.41
C SER A 11 -1.11 14.54 10.71
N TRP A 12 -1.17 14.74 9.41
CA TRP A 12 -0.08 15.30 8.59
C TRP A 12 -0.64 16.40 7.68
N PRO A 13 -1.01 17.56 8.22
CA PRO A 13 -1.69 18.60 7.44
C PRO A 13 -0.81 19.22 6.34
N GLU A 14 0.51 19.11 6.45
CA GLU A 14 1.44 19.60 5.44
C GLU A 14 1.66 18.65 4.27
N VAL A 15 1.17 17.41 4.39
CA VAL A 15 1.32 16.39 3.35
C VAL A 15 0.11 16.40 2.42
N ARG A 16 0.37 16.32 1.12
CA ARG A 16 -0.68 16.22 0.11
C ARG A 16 -0.94 14.74 -0.16
N PHE A 17 -2.15 14.28 0.20
CA PHE A 17 -2.58 12.90 -0.04
C PHE A 17 -3.50 12.85 -1.24
N THR A 18 -3.32 11.82 -2.07
CA THR A 18 -4.29 11.46 -3.11
C THR A 18 -4.75 10.03 -2.87
N TYR A 19 -6.01 9.77 -3.16
CA TYR A 19 -6.63 8.47 -2.95
C TYR A 19 -7.10 7.90 -4.29
N PHE A 20 -6.83 6.62 -4.50
CA PHE A 20 -7.26 5.91 -5.70
C PHE A 20 -7.76 4.52 -5.31
N GLN A 21 -8.85 4.08 -5.92
CA GLN A 21 -9.38 2.75 -5.72
C GLN A 21 -9.87 2.18 -7.05
N SER A 22 -9.56 0.91 -7.31
CA SER A 22 -10.04 0.18 -8.47
C SER A 22 -10.07 -1.30 -8.18
N ASN A 23 -11.01 -2.01 -8.81
CA ASN A 23 -11.09 -3.47 -8.79
C ASN A 23 -10.31 -4.08 -9.96
N HIS A 24 -9.70 -3.27 -10.81
CA HIS A 24 -9.02 -3.72 -12.01
C HIS A 24 -7.52 -3.66 -11.84
N GLU A 25 -6.86 -4.79 -12.06
CA GLU A 25 -5.40 -4.92 -11.95
C GLU A 25 -4.68 -3.89 -12.83
N GLY A 26 -5.14 -3.72 -14.07
CA GLY A 26 -4.52 -2.77 -15.00
C GLY A 26 -4.60 -1.33 -14.53
N ASP A 27 -5.70 -0.94 -13.88
CA ASP A 27 -5.85 0.41 -13.34
C ASP A 27 -4.85 0.67 -12.21
N LEU A 28 -4.62 -0.33 -11.35
CA LEU A 28 -3.65 -0.22 -10.27
C LEU A 28 -2.24 -0.07 -10.82
N ILE A 29 -1.90 -0.86 -11.82
CA ILE A 29 -0.59 -0.80 -12.48
C ILE A 29 -0.37 0.55 -13.13
N ASP A 30 -1.35 1.02 -13.90
CA ASP A 30 -1.28 2.33 -14.57
C ASP A 30 -1.09 3.45 -13.54
N ARG A 31 -1.82 3.40 -12.45
CA ARG A 31 -1.73 4.42 -11.40
C ARG A 31 -0.35 4.43 -10.74
N LEU A 32 0.23 3.26 -10.48
CA LEU A 32 1.58 3.16 -9.93
C LEU A 32 2.62 3.74 -10.88
N GLN A 33 2.47 3.49 -12.18
CA GLN A 33 3.40 3.98 -13.20
C GLN A 33 3.30 5.49 -13.40
N GLU A 34 2.10 6.05 -13.25
CA GLU A 34 1.84 7.48 -13.47
C GLU A 34 2.10 8.35 -12.24
N PHE A 35 2.05 7.76 -11.05
CA PHE A 35 2.13 8.54 -9.82
C PHE A 35 3.51 9.15 -9.63
N GLU A 36 3.51 10.44 -9.25
CA GLU A 36 4.70 11.17 -8.85
C GLU A 36 4.49 11.66 -7.43
N GLY A 37 5.42 11.33 -6.54
CA GLY A 37 5.32 11.70 -5.13
C GLY A 37 6.39 11.02 -4.30
N ASP A 38 6.26 11.13 -2.98
CA ASP A 38 7.30 10.71 -2.04
C ASP A 38 7.09 9.29 -1.51
N GLY A 39 5.92 8.73 -1.68
CA GLY A 39 5.63 7.37 -1.22
C GLY A 39 4.22 6.95 -1.55
N ILE A 40 3.98 5.65 -1.44
CA ILE A 40 2.68 5.04 -1.75
C ILE A 40 2.31 4.07 -0.65
N VAL A 41 1.06 4.11 -0.22
CA VAL A 41 0.46 3.08 0.62
C VAL A 41 -0.46 2.25 -0.27
N LEU A 42 -0.17 0.96 -0.37
CA LEU A 42 -0.86 0.06 -1.30
C LEU A 42 -1.58 -1.06 -0.56
N ASN A 43 -2.88 -1.16 -0.75
CA ASN A 43 -3.65 -2.34 -0.41
C ASN A 43 -4.12 -2.97 -1.72
N ALA A 44 -3.41 -3.98 -2.16
CA ALA A 44 -3.70 -4.67 -3.42
C ALA A 44 -4.76 -5.77 -3.28
N GLY A 45 -5.18 -6.07 -2.04
CA GLY A 45 -6.16 -7.11 -1.80
C GLY A 45 -5.71 -8.47 -2.34
N GLY A 46 -6.60 -9.17 -3.02
CA GLY A 46 -6.31 -10.49 -3.58
C GLY A 46 -5.20 -10.51 -4.62
N TYR A 47 -4.94 -9.38 -5.29
CA TYR A 47 -3.87 -9.32 -6.30
C TYR A 47 -2.48 -9.51 -5.70
N SER A 48 -2.29 -9.29 -4.41
CA SER A 48 -1.01 -9.55 -3.75
C SER A 48 -0.63 -11.03 -3.76
N HIS A 49 -1.61 -11.91 -3.95
CA HIS A 49 -1.40 -13.37 -3.98
C HIS A 49 -1.24 -13.92 -5.39
N THR A 50 -1.59 -13.18 -6.42
CA THR A 50 -1.73 -13.69 -7.78
C THR A 50 -1.05 -12.86 -8.88
N SER A 51 -0.81 -11.56 -8.64
CA SER A 51 -0.40 -10.68 -9.73
C SER A 51 1.10 -10.47 -9.80
N VAL A 52 1.74 -11.18 -10.72
CA VAL A 52 3.15 -10.93 -11.07
C VAL A 52 3.28 -9.57 -11.77
N ALA A 53 2.29 -9.18 -12.59
CA ALA A 53 2.34 -7.89 -13.28
C ALA A 53 2.31 -6.71 -12.28
N LEU A 54 1.52 -6.82 -11.23
CA LEU A 54 1.48 -5.80 -10.18
C LEU A 54 2.81 -5.78 -9.40
N ARG A 55 3.38 -6.93 -9.09
CA ARG A 55 4.70 -7.04 -8.47
C ARG A 55 5.75 -6.30 -9.29
N ASP A 56 5.77 -6.51 -10.60
CA ASP A 56 6.74 -5.87 -11.48
C ASP A 56 6.57 -4.34 -11.47
N ALA A 57 5.33 -3.86 -11.47
CA ALA A 57 5.04 -2.42 -11.40
C ALA A 57 5.53 -1.81 -10.08
N VAL A 58 5.33 -2.51 -8.96
CA VAL A 58 5.82 -2.08 -7.64
C VAL A 58 7.35 -2.01 -7.64
N GLU A 59 8.01 -3.03 -8.16
CA GLU A 59 9.47 -3.08 -8.20
C GLU A 59 10.07 -1.95 -9.01
N GLU A 60 9.38 -1.50 -10.05
CA GLU A 60 9.85 -0.42 -10.93
C GLU A 60 9.63 0.98 -10.36
N CYS A 61 8.82 1.13 -9.32
CA CYS A 61 8.56 2.44 -8.71
C CYS A 61 9.82 3.00 -8.03
N ALA A 62 10.06 4.30 -8.24
CA ALA A 62 11.21 4.98 -7.65
C ALA A 62 11.01 5.36 -6.19
N MET A 63 9.75 5.52 -5.75
CA MET A 63 9.43 5.87 -4.37
C MET A 63 9.13 4.64 -3.53
N PRO A 64 9.27 4.72 -2.19
CA PRO A 64 8.93 3.60 -1.32
C PRO A 64 7.44 3.30 -1.34
N ILE A 65 7.11 2.02 -1.36
CA ILE A 65 5.75 1.53 -1.29
C ILE A 65 5.61 0.69 -0.03
N VAL A 66 4.63 0.99 0.80
CA VAL A 66 4.29 0.19 1.98
C VAL A 66 3.01 -0.57 1.68
N GLU A 67 3.11 -1.88 1.78
CA GLU A 67 1.97 -2.78 1.56
C GLU A 67 1.15 -2.91 2.84
N VAL A 68 -0.19 -2.80 2.72
CA VAL A 68 -1.11 -2.94 3.85
C VAL A 68 -2.14 -4.03 3.56
N HIS A 69 -2.31 -4.95 4.49
CA HIS A 69 -3.40 -5.91 4.53
C HIS A 69 -4.20 -5.67 5.81
N ILE A 70 -5.49 -5.37 5.67
CA ILE A 70 -6.37 -5.07 6.81
C ILE A 70 -6.52 -6.30 7.70
N SER A 71 -6.74 -7.48 7.10
CA SER A 71 -6.86 -8.74 7.84
C SER A 71 -5.52 -9.45 7.94
N ASP A 72 -5.43 -10.41 8.88
CA ASP A 72 -4.28 -11.31 8.95
C ASP A 72 -4.41 -12.36 7.85
N ILE A 73 -3.72 -12.14 6.74
CA ILE A 73 -3.78 -13.04 5.57
C ILE A 73 -3.25 -14.44 5.87
N HIS A 74 -2.38 -14.57 6.86
CA HIS A 74 -1.82 -15.88 7.25
C HIS A 74 -2.79 -16.71 8.08
N ALA A 75 -3.84 -16.08 8.64
CA ALA A 75 -4.88 -16.78 9.39
C ALA A 75 -6.08 -17.18 8.51
N ARG A 76 -6.01 -16.91 7.21
CA ARG A 76 -7.07 -17.23 6.24
C ARG A 76 -6.70 -18.47 5.43
N GLU A 77 -7.22 -18.58 4.21
CA GLU A 77 -6.97 -19.76 3.36
C GLU A 77 -5.47 -19.89 3.03
N PRO A 78 -4.96 -21.14 2.86
CA PRO A 78 -3.52 -21.34 2.63
C PRO A 78 -2.92 -20.60 1.45
N PHE A 79 -3.68 -20.34 0.36
CA PHE A 79 -3.17 -19.60 -0.78
C PHE A 79 -2.80 -18.15 -0.44
N ARG A 80 -3.35 -17.62 0.66
CA ARG A 80 -3.06 -16.26 1.11
C ARG A 80 -1.71 -16.15 1.83
N ASN A 81 -1.04 -17.25 2.07
CA ASN A 81 0.32 -17.24 2.61
C ASN A 81 1.34 -16.78 1.58
N THR A 82 1.01 -16.88 0.28
CA THR A 82 1.85 -16.36 -0.79
C THR A 82 1.56 -14.88 -0.97
N ASP A 83 2.57 -14.03 -0.79
CA ASP A 83 2.48 -12.60 -1.04
C ASP A 83 3.60 -12.20 -1.99
N LEU A 84 3.22 -11.87 -3.23
CA LEU A 84 4.15 -11.55 -4.30
C LEU A 84 4.75 -10.14 -4.17
N LEU A 85 4.20 -9.30 -3.28
CA LEU A 85 4.60 -7.90 -3.15
C LEU A 85 5.55 -7.65 -1.98
N THR A 86 5.57 -8.53 -0.97
CA THR A 86 6.30 -8.31 0.28
C THR A 86 7.77 -7.99 0.06
N ASP A 87 8.45 -8.74 -0.80
CA ASP A 87 9.88 -8.58 -0.99
C ASP A 87 10.27 -7.44 -1.94
N VAL A 88 9.31 -6.83 -2.63
CA VAL A 88 9.55 -5.64 -3.47
C VAL A 88 9.01 -4.35 -2.87
N CYS A 89 8.25 -4.43 -1.78
CA CYS A 89 7.81 -3.29 -1.00
C CYS A 89 8.86 -2.90 0.05
N ALA A 90 8.87 -1.64 0.45
CA ALA A 90 9.76 -1.15 1.50
C ALA A 90 9.39 -1.74 2.87
N HIS A 91 8.12 -1.99 3.10
CA HIS A 91 7.60 -2.54 4.36
C HIS A 91 6.22 -3.13 4.13
N THR A 92 5.81 -4.06 4.99
CA THR A 92 4.50 -4.71 4.93
C THR A 92 3.85 -4.71 6.30
N ILE A 93 2.58 -4.32 6.36
CA ILE A 93 1.77 -4.28 7.57
C ILE A 93 0.57 -5.23 7.37
N ILE A 94 0.42 -6.18 8.26
CA ILE A 94 -0.60 -7.24 8.13
C ILE A 94 -1.40 -7.34 9.43
N GLY A 95 -2.73 -7.37 9.30
CA GLY A 95 -3.60 -7.71 10.41
C GLY A 95 -3.86 -6.59 11.43
N HIS A 96 -3.52 -5.35 11.13
CA HIS A 96 -3.74 -4.21 12.01
C HIS A 96 -5.05 -3.47 11.70
N GLY A 97 -5.92 -4.06 10.91
CA GLY A 97 -7.16 -3.40 10.48
C GLY A 97 -6.85 -2.12 9.72
N THR A 98 -7.74 -1.15 9.84
CA THR A 98 -7.57 0.14 9.15
C THR A 98 -6.49 1.02 9.77
N ASP A 99 -6.03 0.73 10.99
CA ASP A 99 -4.89 1.43 11.59
C ASP A 99 -3.61 1.21 10.79
N GLY A 100 -3.54 0.15 10.02
CA GLY A 100 -2.40 -0.14 9.15
C GLY A 100 -2.10 0.98 8.16
N TYR A 101 -3.11 1.70 7.69
CA TYR A 101 -2.90 2.81 6.77
C TYR A 101 -2.11 3.94 7.41
N LYS A 102 -2.46 4.31 8.64
CA LYS A 102 -1.75 5.35 9.38
C LYS A 102 -0.32 4.94 9.68
N GLU A 103 -0.14 3.69 10.09
CA GLU A 103 1.20 3.13 10.36
C GLU A 103 2.07 3.16 9.11
N ALA A 104 1.48 2.88 7.94
CA ALA A 104 2.20 2.93 6.67
C ALA A 104 2.68 4.35 6.35
N VAL A 105 1.83 5.35 6.56
CA VAL A 105 2.21 6.75 6.37
C VAL A 105 3.34 7.14 7.34
N GLU A 106 3.24 6.74 8.60
CA GLU A 106 4.30 6.98 9.59
C GLU A 106 5.64 6.40 9.12
N TYR A 107 5.62 5.19 8.58
CA TYR A 107 6.82 4.54 8.06
C TYR A 107 7.44 5.34 6.92
N ILE A 108 6.61 5.76 5.94
CA ILE A 108 7.08 6.55 4.80
C ILE A 108 7.67 7.88 5.28
N MET A 109 7.02 8.55 6.22
CA MET A 109 7.52 9.81 6.78
C MET A 109 8.86 9.63 7.48
N SER A 110 9.08 8.49 8.14
CA SER A 110 10.37 8.19 8.76
C SER A 110 11.50 8.05 7.75
N LEU A 111 11.20 7.49 6.57
CA LEU A 111 12.17 7.36 5.49
C LEU A 111 12.54 8.71 4.88
N ALA A 112 11.63 9.66 4.91
CA ALA A 112 11.85 11.01 4.38
C ALA A 112 12.69 11.87 5.33
N GLY A 113 13.09 11.34 6.49
CA GLY A 113 13.90 12.08 7.45
C GLY A 113 13.10 13.08 8.29
N CYS A 114 11.80 12.87 8.37
CA CYS A 114 10.91 13.76 9.13
C CYS A 114 10.74 13.30 10.57
#